data_10725526b2abdd7963f639c3249ca5fb
#
_entry.id   10725526b2abdd7963f639c3249ca5fb
#
_cell.length_a   1.000
_cell.length_b   1.000
_cell.length_c   1.000
_cell.angle_alpha   90.00
_cell.angle_beta   90.00
_cell.angle_gamma   90.00
#
_symmetry.space_group_name_H-M   'P 1'
#
loop_
_entity.id
_entity.type
_entity.pdbx_description
1 polymer ?
#
loop_
_entity_poly.entity_id
_entity_poly.type
_entity_poly.pdbx_seq_one_letter_code
_entity_poly.pdbx_strand_id
1 'polypeptide(L)'
;MLTKALIGFIALVCLSLVLATSWQINQSRRERIATAEIGVSNIVRAAEQQAQDTVRQADNTLRDLVERVEHDGTGWGQQGRLAKLMAQDVVNAEGIQGLFIYDAQGNWVANSFSHGLQLKNNGDRAYFVYHRDNADESIHVGPIIESRTTGDMVIPISRRINNPDGSFAGVALATVAVAYFQTFFERMDVDDKGVIFLALNSGDLLARRPTLTALMTTNVAKGDIFARYLPHSDSGTAVITSVVDGVERIYAYRRVSGLPIVAAAGVSCQYVFAPWWAYTYRSMALIGMIILALALLSMLFYRQIQHLIKAEEELTSARAALEIIAQTDGLTHLANRRCFDAALQQEWGRATRNNSTIAIILLDIDWFKQYNDRYGH
;
A
#
# COMPACT_ATOMS: atom_id res chain seq x y z
N MET A 1 18.79 37.94 -25.08
CA MET A 1 19.32 36.59 -24.84
C MET A 1 19.19 36.15 -23.38
N LEU A 2 19.54 36.98 -22.41
CA LEU A 2 19.55 36.66 -20.97
C LEU A 2 18.16 36.22 -20.42
N THR A 3 17.08 36.91 -20.83
CA THR A 3 15.70 36.62 -20.40
C THR A 3 15.20 35.25 -20.88
N LYS A 4 15.54 34.84 -22.10
CA LYS A 4 15.18 33.51 -22.65
C LYS A 4 15.95 32.39 -21.92
N ALA A 5 17.23 32.64 -21.58
CA ALA A 5 18.06 31.70 -20.81
C ALA A 5 17.53 31.52 -19.38
N LEU A 6 17.11 32.61 -18.72
CA LEU A 6 16.52 32.57 -17.37
C LEU A 6 15.20 31.79 -17.34
N ILE A 7 14.31 32.05 -18.29
CA ILE A 7 13.03 31.32 -18.42
C ILE A 7 13.30 29.83 -18.67
N GLY A 8 14.25 29.50 -19.56
CA GLY A 8 14.64 28.11 -19.83
C GLY A 8 15.19 27.40 -18.58
N PHE A 9 16.03 28.08 -17.80
CA PHE A 9 16.57 27.56 -16.56
C PHE A 9 15.47 27.28 -15.51
N ILE A 10 14.54 28.23 -15.30
CA ILE A 10 13.43 28.07 -14.37
C ILE A 10 12.49 26.91 -14.82
N ALA A 11 12.21 26.81 -16.12
CA ALA A 11 11.43 25.70 -16.65
C ALA A 11 12.10 24.34 -16.42
N LEU A 12 13.42 24.26 -16.57
CA LEU A 12 14.20 23.06 -16.29
C LEU A 12 14.15 22.67 -14.80
N VAL A 13 14.27 23.65 -13.89
CA VAL A 13 14.16 23.43 -12.44
C VAL A 13 12.77 22.94 -12.08
N CYS A 14 11.70 23.57 -12.61
CA CYS A 14 10.32 23.14 -12.37
C CYS A 14 10.11 21.70 -12.89
N LEU A 15 10.59 21.38 -14.07
CA LEU A 15 10.49 20.04 -14.65
C LEU A 15 11.21 19.00 -13.77
N SER A 16 12.44 19.31 -13.32
CA SER A 16 13.21 18.41 -12.45
C SER A 16 12.53 18.16 -11.11
N LEU A 17 11.90 19.18 -10.50
CA LEU A 17 11.11 19.05 -9.27
C LEU A 17 9.89 18.16 -9.48
N VAL A 18 9.14 18.34 -10.56
CA VAL A 18 7.98 17.50 -10.88
C VAL A 18 8.39 16.05 -11.11
N LEU A 19 9.46 15.81 -11.86
CA LEU A 19 9.97 14.45 -12.12
C LEU A 19 10.44 13.77 -10.83
N ALA A 20 11.24 14.47 -10.01
CA ALA A 20 11.74 13.94 -8.74
C ALA A 20 10.59 13.56 -7.80
N THR A 21 9.57 14.42 -7.69
CA THR A 21 8.41 14.16 -6.83
C THR A 21 7.55 13.03 -7.37
N SER A 22 7.32 12.98 -8.68
CA SER A 22 6.58 11.87 -9.30
C SER A 22 7.28 10.54 -9.06
N TRP A 23 8.60 10.50 -9.16
CA TRP A 23 9.40 9.33 -8.83
C TRP A 23 9.27 8.95 -7.35
N GLN A 24 9.39 9.91 -6.44
CA GLN A 24 9.28 9.69 -4.99
C GLN A 24 7.88 9.19 -4.58
N ILE A 25 6.81 9.76 -5.15
CA ILE A 25 5.43 9.32 -4.91
C ILE A 25 5.24 7.87 -5.36
N ASN A 26 5.77 7.52 -6.53
CA ASN A 26 5.66 6.17 -7.07
C ASN A 26 6.49 5.16 -6.25
N GLN A 27 7.68 5.55 -5.81
CA GLN A 27 8.53 4.75 -4.92
C GLN A 27 7.83 4.49 -3.58
N SER A 28 7.28 5.54 -2.94
CA SER A 28 6.54 5.41 -1.68
C SER A 28 5.31 4.49 -1.80
N ARG A 29 4.63 4.49 -2.96
CA ARG A 29 3.52 3.56 -3.21
C ARG A 29 3.98 2.10 -3.24
N ARG A 30 5.08 1.82 -3.92
CA ARG A 30 5.66 0.46 -4.00
C ARG A 30 6.10 -0.05 -2.64
N GLU A 31 6.75 0.80 -1.85
CA GLU A 31 7.19 0.45 -0.49
C GLU A 31 6.01 0.13 0.44
N ARG A 32 4.90 0.85 0.33
CA ARG A 32 3.70 0.57 1.11
C ARG A 32 3.05 -0.76 0.73
N ILE A 33 2.98 -1.09 -0.55
CA ILE A 33 2.47 -2.39 -1.01
C ILE A 33 3.37 -3.49 -0.46
N ALA A 34 4.69 -3.40 -0.64
CA ALA A 34 5.64 -4.41 -0.16
C ALA A 34 5.57 -4.60 1.37
N THR A 35 5.44 -3.50 2.12
CA THR A 35 5.28 -3.55 3.58
C THR A 35 3.97 -4.24 3.98
N ALA A 36 2.87 -3.92 3.29
CA ALA A 36 1.58 -4.56 3.53
C ALA A 36 1.62 -6.06 3.21
N GLU A 37 2.21 -6.46 2.08
CA GLU A 37 2.39 -7.86 1.69
C GLU A 37 3.20 -8.66 2.71
N ILE A 38 4.29 -8.08 3.22
CA ILE A 38 5.09 -8.69 4.30
C ILE A 38 4.24 -8.83 5.58
N GLY A 39 3.52 -7.77 5.96
CA GLY A 39 2.66 -7.77 7.15
C GLY A 39 1.60 -8.86 7.08
N VAL A 40 0.81 -8.91 6.00
CA VAL A 40 -0.24 -9.94 5.84
C VAL A 40 0.33 -11.35 5.72
N SER A 41 1.51 -11.51 5.09
CA SER A 41 2.18 -12.81 5.01
C SER A 41 2.61 -13.33 6.37
N ASN A 42 3.05 -12.45 7.27
CA ASN A 42 3.40 -12.83 8.65
C ASN A 42 2.14 -13.25 9.45
N ILE A 43 1.02 -12.54 9.26
CA ILE A 43 -0.27 -12.88 9.88
C ILE A 43 -0.74 -14.26 9.40
N VAL A 44 -0.71 -14.50 8.10
CA VAL A 44 -1.09 -15.81 7.52
C VAL A 44 -0.21 -16.94 8.03
N ARG A 45 1.11 -16.71 8.14
CA ARG A 45 2.04 -17.71 8.67
C ARG A 45 1.75 -18.05 10.13
N ALA A 46 1.40 -17.04 10.94
CA ALA A 46 0.99 -17.28 12.33
C ALA A 46 -0.36 -18.02 12.40
N ALA A 47 -1.33 -17.70 11.55
CA ALA A 47 -2.61 -18.40 11.49
C ALA A 47 -2.46 -19.85 10.98
N GLU A 48 -1.59 -20.09 9.98
CA GLU A 48 -1.20 -21.43 9.49
C GLU A 48 -0.61 -22.26 10.62
N GLN A 49 0.39 -21.71 11.31
CA GLN A 49 1.08 -22.41 12.41
C GLN A 49 0.09 -22.77 13.52
N GLN A 50 -0.77 -21.82 13.92
CA GLN A 50 -1.77 -22.07 14.95
C GLN A 50 -2.74 -23.19 14.53
N ALA A 51 -3.21 -23.18 13.29
CA ALA A 51 -4.09 -24.21 12.75
C ALA A 51 -3.39 -25.58 12.71
N GLN A 52 -2.14 -25.61 12.25
CA GLN A 52 -1.33 -26.83 12.18
C GLN A 52 -1.08 -27.44 13.57
N ASP A 53 -0.70 -26.62 14.54
CA ASP A 53 -0.41 -27.07 15.91
C ASP A 53 -1.68 -27.58 16.60
N THR A 54 -2.81 -26.86 16.44
CA THR A 54 -4.10 -27.28 17.00
C THR A 54 -4.56 -28.62 16.42
N VAL A 55 -4.50 -28.78 15.10
CA VAL A 55 -4.91 -30.03 14.44
C VAL A 55 -3.96 -31.16 14.78
N ARG A 56 -2.65 -30.92 14.83
CA ARG A 56 -1.66 -31.93 15.23
C ARG A 56 -1.85 -32.39 16.66
N GLN A 57 -2.17 -31.46 17.58
CA GLN A 57 -2.47 -31.81 18.95
C GLN A 57 -3.72 -32.68 19.05
N ALA A 58 -4.80 -32.30 18.32
CA ALA A 58 -6.02 -33.12 18.24
C ALA A 58 -5.74 -34.50 17.66
N ASP A 59 -4.94 -34.59 16.59
CA ASP A 59 -4.54 -35.84 15.95
C ASP A 59 -3.79 -36.79 16.89
N ASN A 60 -2.79 -36.26 17.61
CA ASN A 60 -2.03 -37.03 18.60
C ASN A 60 -2.94 -37.60 19.71
N THR A 61 -3.82 -36.75 20.25
CA THR A 61 -4.80 -37.16 21.27
C THR A 61 -5.75 -38.24 20.74
N LEU A 62 -6.26 -38.05 19.51
CA LEU A 62 -7.14 -39.04 18.88
C LEU A 62 -6.43 -40.35 18.59
N ARG A 63 -5.18 -40.33 18.15
CA ARG A 63 -4.39 -41.53 17.89
C ARG A 63 -4.21 -42.36 19.17
N ASP A 64 -3.83 -41.71 20.28
CA ASP A 64 -3.69 -42.38 21.55
C ASP A 64 -5.04 -42.96 22.04
N LEU A 65 -6.15 -42.29 21.81
CA LEU A 65 -7.48 -42.79 22.15
C LEU A 65 -7.88 -43.99 21.29
N VAL A 66 -7.65 -43.90 19.96
CA VAL A 66 -7.94 -45.01 19.01
C VAL A 66 -7.15 -46.25 19.40
N GLU A 67 -5.83 -46.12 19.62
CA GLU A 67 -4.95 -47.25 20.03
C GLU A 67 -5.46 -47.92 21.29
N ARG A 68 -5.86 -47.12 22.32
CA ARG A 68 -6.44 -47.63 23.56
C ARG A 68 -7.74 -48.37 23.37
N VAL A 69 -8.66 -47.78 22.54
CA VAL A 69 -9.96 -48.40 22.26
C VAL A 69 -9.82 -49.72 21.47
N GLU A 70 -8.91 -49.74 20.50
CA GLU A 70 -8.63 -50.95 19.70
C GLU A 70 -7.97 -52.06 20.52
N HIS A 71 -7.12 -51.70 21.51
CA HIS A 71 -6.42 -52.68 22.36
C HIS A 71 -7.26 -53.10 23.54
N ASP A 72 -7.88 -52.18 24.29
CA ASP A 72 -8.56 -52.45 25.56
C ASP A 72 -10.07 -52.69 25.38
N GLY A 73 -10.63 -52.34 24.25
CA GLY A 73 -12.06 -52.41 23.96
C GLY A 73 -12.89 -51.31 24.69
N THR A 74 -14.22 -51.37 24.52
CA THR A 74 -15.19 -50.38 25.05
C THR A 74 -16.13 -50.96 26.13
N GLY A 75 -15.74 -52.04 26.80
CA GLY A 75 -16.58 -52.73 27.80
C GLY A 75 -16.95 -51.82 28.99
N TRP A 76 -17.98 -52.22 29.77
CA TRP A 76 -18.58 -51.44 30.87
C TRP A 76 -17.55 -50.88 31.88
N GLY A 77 -16.47 -51.60 32.17
CA GLY A 77 -15.41 -51.11 33.08
C GLY A 77 -14.44 -50.09 32.46
N GLN A 78 -14.38 -50.03 31.12
CA GLN A 78 -13.48 -49.14 30.37
C GLN A 78 -14.08 -47.78 30.11
N GLN A 79 -15.41 -47.66 29.93
CA GLN A 79 -16.07 -46.41 29.58
C GLN A 79 -15.80 -45.26 30.57
N GLY A 80 -15.92 -45.57 31.91
CA GLY A 80 -15.67 -44.58 32.96
C GLY A 80 -14.20 -44.15 33.04
N ARG A 81 -13.30 -45.10 32.74
CA ARG A 81 -11.85 -44.82 32.68
C ARG A 81 -11.47 -43.97 31.48
N LEU A 82 -12.03 -44.28 30.32
CA LEU A 82 -11.87 -43.50 29.11
C LEU A 82 -12.42 -42.05 29.27
N ALA A 83 -13.61 -41.90 29.84
CA ALA A 83 -14.19 -40.59 30.10
C ALA A 83 -13.29 -39.71 31.00
N LYS A 84 -12.70 -40.31 32.06
CA LYS A 84 -11.80 -39.62 32.94
C LYS A 84 -10.51 -39.19 32.25
N LEU A 85 -9.91 -40.05 31.44
CA LEU A 85 -8.71 -39.75 30.65
C LEU A 85 -9.00 -38.63 29.63
N MET A 86 -10.08 -38.75 28.88
CA MET A 86 -10.51 -37.75 27.90
C MET A 86 -10.75 -36.39 28.56
N ALA A 87 -11.33 -36.35 29.77
CA ALA A 87 -11.51 -35.09 30.49
C ALA A 87 -10.17 -34.46 30.89
N GLN A 88 -9.17 -35.26 31.25
CA GLN A 88 -7.81 -34.78 31.54
C GLN A 88 -7.10 -34.27 30.27
N ASP A 89 -7.25 -35.00 29.15
CA ASP A 89 -6.66 -34.63 27.87
C ASP A 89 -7.20 -33.31 27.38
N VAL A 90 -8.50 -33.04 27.51
CA VAL A 90 -9.13 -31.75 27.15
C VAL A 90 -8.57 -30.60 28.00
N VAL A 91 -8.33 -30.82 29.31
CA VAL A 91 -7.75 -29.77 30.17
C VAL A 91 -6.30 -29.43 29.76
N ASN A 92 -5.57 -30.41 29.25
CA ASN A 92 -4.17 -30.24 28.84
C ASN A 92 -4.02 -29.76 27.38
N ALA A 93 -5.06 -29.83 26.59
CA ALA A 93 -5.04 -29.54 25.15
C ALA A 93 -5.71 -28.19 24.86
N GLU A 94 -4.90 -27.14 24.60
CA GLU A 94 -5.45 -25.84 24.21
C GLU A 94 -6.26 -25.94 22.92
N GLY A 95 -7.48 -25.41 22.94
CA GLY A 95 -8.38 -25.36 21.77
C GLY A 95 -9.28 -26.57 21.59
N ILE A 96 -8.99 -27.73 22.20
CA ILE A 96 -9.90 -28.88 22.18
C ILE A 96 -11.01 -28.64 23.20
N GLN A 97 -12.27 -28.54 22.71
CA GLN A 97 -13.43 -28.34 23.56
C GLN A 97 -13.98 -29.65 24.13
N GLY A 98 -13.90 -30.72 23.35
CA GLY A 98 -14.42 -32.02 23.74
C GLY A 98 -13.87 -33.17 22.94
N LEU A 99 -13.83 -34.35 23.57
CA LEU A 99 -13.46 -35.63 22.98
C LEU A 99 -14.65 -36.59 23.09
N PHE A 100 -14.83 -37.42 22.08
CA PHE A 100 -15.93 -38.38 21.99
C PHE A 100 -15.47 -39.65 21.30
N ILE A 101 -16.06 -40.76 21.72
CA ILE A 101 -15.91 -42.08 21.10
C ILE A 101 -17.34 -42.59 20.77
N TYR A 102 -17.52 -43.01 19.53
CA TYR A 102 -18.74 -43.57 18.99
C TYR A 102 -18.50 -45.00 18.56
N ASP A 103 -19.52 -45.89 18.74
CA ASP A 103 -19.50 -47.24 18.21
C ASP A 103 -19.80 -47.26 16.70
N ALA A 104 -19.81 -48.47 16.10
CA ALA A 104 -20.08 -48.64 14.68
C ALA A 104 -21.49 -48.22 14.22
N GLN A 105 -22.41 -48.04 15.16
CA GLN A 105 -23.79 -47.53 14.95
C GLN A 105 -23.90 -46.04 15.18
N GLY A 106 -22.82 -45.39 15.65
CA GLY A 106 -22.81 -43.95 15.99
C GLY A 106 -23.31 -43.61 17.38
N ASN A 107 -23.55 -44.62 18.25
CA ASN A 107 -23.94 -44.38 19.63
C ASN A 107 -22.73 -43.89 20.45
N TRP A 108 -23.03 -43.06 21.45
CA TRP A 108 -21.99 -42.54 22.34
C TRP A 108 -21.48 -43.61 23.29
N VAL A 109 -20.20 -43.90 23.23
CA VAL A 109 -19.49 -44.85 24.12
C VAL A 109 -18.82 -44.14 25.28
N ALA A 110 -18.09 -43.06 25.01
CA ALA A 110 -17.45 -42.24 26.01
C ALA A 110 -17.38 -40.79 25.53
N ASN A 111 -17.28 -39.82 26.46
CA ASN A 111 -17.00 -38.43 26.16
C ASN A 111 -16.25 -37.76 27.33
N SER A 112 -15.63 -36.63 27.09
CA SER A 112 -14.85 -35.86 28.06
C SER A 112 -15.69 -35.01 29.02
N PHE A 113 -17.00 -34.91 28.84
CA PHE A 113 -17.89 -34.09 29.66
C PHE A 113 -18.37 -34.86 30.88
N SER A 114 -18.43 -34.20 32.03
CA SER A 114 -18.89 -34.80 33.31
C SER A 114 -20.38 -35.12 33.40
N HIS A 115 -21.15 -34.63 32.43
CA HIS A 115 -22.59 -34.96 32.34
C HIS A 115 -22.72 -36.33 31.67
N GLY A 116 -23.28 -37.27 32.33
CA GLY A 116 -23.36 -38.68 31.94
C GLY A 116 -23.77 -38.92 30.49
N LEU A 117 -23.49 -40.11 29.98
CA LEU A 117 -23.82 -40.54 28.62
C LEU A 117 -25.33 -40.34 28.38
N GLN A 118 -25.72 -39.29 27.70
CA GLN A 118 -27.06 -39.19 27.13
C GLN A 118 -27.09 -40.19 25.97
N LEU A 119 -28.21 -40.91 25.82
CA LEU A 119 -28.45 -41.81 24.68
C LEU A 119 -28.61 -40.96 23.39
N LYS A 120 -27.51 -40.43 22.90
CA LYS A 120 -27.42 -39.68 21.64
C LYS A 120 -26.72 -40.52 20.60
N ASN A 121 -27.05 -40.29 19.34
CA ASN A 121 -26.43 -40.96 18.21
C ASN A 121 -25.94 -39.89 17.23
N ASN A 122 -24.75 -40.08 16.68
CA ASN A 122 -24.07 -39.20 15.72
C ASN A 122 -23.78 -39.90 14.38
N GLY A 123 -24.42 -41.05 14.12
CA GLY A 123 -24.25 -41.80 12.86
C GLY A 123 -24.68 -41.06 11.60
N ASP A 124 -25.44 -39.97 11.74
CA ASP A 124 -25.90 -39.09 10.66
C ASP A 124 -24.89 -37.96 10.35
N ARG A 125 -23.87 -37.74 11.19
CA ARG A 125 -22.88 -36.67 11.02
C ARG A 125 -21.92 -36.98 9.89
N ALA A 126 -21.57 -35.94 9.11
CA ALA A 126 -20.68 -36.06 7.93
C ALA A 126 -19.34 -36.75 8.24
N TYR A 127 -18.69 -36.38 9.38
CA TYR A 127 -17.43 -37.00 9.78
C TYR A 127 -17.57 -38.48 10.12
N PHE A 128 -18.74 -38.91 10.68
CA PHE A 128 -19.02 -40.32 10.98
C PHE A 128 -19.25 -41.11 9.67
N VAL A 129 -20.09 -40.57 8.79
CA VAL A 129 -20.37 -41.17 7.48
C VAL A 129 -19.08 -41.30 6.67
N TYR A 130 -18.21 -40.28 6.72
CA TYR A 130 -16.89 -40.34 6.05
C TYR A 130 -16.08 -41.59 6.46
N HIS A 131 -15.91 -41.80 7.77
CA HIS A 131 -15.09 -42.88 8.28
C HIS A 131 -15.78 -44.26 8.13
N ARG A 132 -17.10 -44.32 8.15
CA ARG A 132 -17.84 -45.55 7.88
C ARG A 132 -17.65 -46.01 6.42
N ASP A 133 -17.70 -45.08 5.49
CA ASP A 133 -17.69 -45.34 4.07
C ASP A 133 -16.27 -45.37 3.46
N ASN A 134 -15.24 -44.90 4.20
CA ASN A 134 -13.85 -44.89 3.78
C ASN A 134 -12.96 -45.63 4.81
N ALA A 135 -12.10 -46.51 4.34
CA ALA A 135 -11.16 -47.27 5.15
C ALA A 135 -9.87 -46.47 5.48
N ASP A 136 -9.82 -45.16 5.15
CA ASP A 136 -8.68 -44.28 5.43
C ASP A 136 -8.56 -44.04 6.94
N GLU A 137 -7.41 -44.37 7.50
CA GLU A 137 -7.06 -44.16 8.93
C GLU A 137 -6.47 -42.79 9.21
N SER A 138 -6.31 -41.98 8.16
CA SER A 138 -5.82 -40.59 8.35
C SER A 138 -6.83 -39.74 9.07
N ILE A 139 -6.35 -38.64 9.63
CA ILE A 139 -7.19 -37.64 10.27
C ILE A 139 -8.12 -37.00 9.25
N HIS A 140 -9.39 -36.83 9.60
CA HIS A 140 -10.38 -36.10 8.83
C HIS A 140 -10.77 -34.80 9.54
N VAL A 141 -10.62 -33.67 8.85
CA VAL A 141 -11.07 -32.34 9.30
C VAL A 141 -12.33 -32.00 8.51
N GLY A 142 -13.46 -31.93 9.20
CA GLY A 142 -14.76 -31.63 8.62
C GLY A 142 -15.12 -30.14 8.67
N PRO A 143 -16.20 -29.73 7.97
CA PRO A 143 -16.75 -28.38 8.07
C PRO A 143 -17.30 -28.11 9.47
N ILE A 144 -17.52 -26.84 9.80
CA ILE A 144 -18.08 -26.41 11.08
C ILE A 144 -19.45 -27.08 11.29
N ILE A 145 -19.67 -27.55 12.52
CA ILE A 145 -20.94 -28.09 12.98
C ILE A 145 -21.34 -27.42 14.31
N GLU A 146 -22.63 -27.42 14.59
CA GLU A 146 -23.14 -27.14 15.94
C GLU A 146 -23.01 -28.39 16.82
N SER A 147 -22.33 -28.22 17.96
CA SER A 147 -22.12 -29.29 18.94
C SER A 147 -23.46 -29.71 19.59
N ARG A 148 -23.80 -31.00 19.52
CA ARG A 148 -24.99 -31.54 20.19
C ARG A 148 -24.87 -31.53 21.72
N THR A 149 -23.67 -31.26 22.24
CA THR A 149 -23.38 -31.24 23.68
C THR A 149 -23.50 -29.85 24.25
N THR A 150 -22.83 -28.87 23.63
CA THR A 150 -22.69 -27.50 24.12
C THR A 150 -23.49 -26.48 23.36
N GLY A 151 -23.93 -26.77 22.14
CA GLY A 151 -24.57 -25.81 21.24
C GLY A 151 -23.58 -24.90 20.53
N ASP A 152 -22.28 -24.98 20.84
CA ASP A 152 -21.26 -24.15 20.24
C ASP A 152 -20.91 -24.59 18.80
N MET A 153 -20.38 -23.63 18.03
CA MET A 153 -19.78 -23.91 16.73
C MET A 153 -18.42 -24.55 16.92
N VAL A 154 -18.22 -25.74 16.34
CA VAL A 154 -16.98 -26.51 16.48
C VAL A 154 -16.51 -27.04 15.13
N ILE A 155 -15.20 -27.18 15.00
CA ILE A 155 -14.53 -27.85 13.90
C ILE A 155 -14.33 -29.32 14.33
N PRO A 156 -14.98 -30.29 13.65
CA PRO A 156 -14.81 -31.70 13.97
C PRO A 156 -13.50 -32.22 13.36
N ILE A 157 -12.68 -32.84 14.18
CA ILE A 157 -11.46 -33.52 13.83
C ILE A 157 -11.62 -34.97 14.25
N SER A 158 -11.54 -35.93 13.33
CA SER A 158 -11.95 -37.30 13.61
C SER A 158 -11.00 -38.34 13.04
N ARG A 159 -10.97 -39.51 13.68
CA ARG A 159 -10.28 -40.72 13.23
C ARG A 159 -11.20 -41.94 13.25
N ARG A 160 -10.98 -42.85 12.30
CA ARG A 160 -11.61 -44.13 12.27
C ARG A 160 -11.06 -45.04 13.37
N ILE A 161 -11.94 -45.85 13.96
CA ILE A 161 -11.60 -46.96 14.86
C ILE A 161 -11.90 -48.26 14.12
N ASN A 162 -10.99 -49.20 14.19
CA ASN A 162 -11.11 -50.50 13.51
C ASN A 162 -11.20 -51.66 14.52
N ASN A 163 -11.87 -52.69 14.11
CA ASN A 163 -11.76 -54.01 14.76
C ASN A 163 -10.43 -54.67 14.38
N PRO A 164 -9.97 -55.71 15.09
CA PRO A 164 -8.75 -56.45 14.78
C PRO A 164 -8.70 -57.03 13.35
N ASP A 165 -9.85 -57.23 12.70
CA ASP A 165 -9.98 -57.69 11.32
C ASP A 165 -9.97 -56.55 10.29
N GLY A 166 -9.79 -55.30 10.72
CA GLY A 166 -9.81 -54.08 9.88
C GLY A 166 -11.21 -53.55 9.55
N SER A 167 -12.27 -54.22 10.03
CA SER A 167 -13.64 -53.73 9.84
C SER A 167 -13.91 -52.48 10.68
N PHE A 168 -14.89 -51.66 10.27
CA PHE A 168 -15.27 -50.45 10.96
C PHE A 168 -15.83 -50.74 12.37
N ALA A 169 -15.22 -50.20 13.40
CA ALA A 169 -15.65 -50.30 14.81
C ALA A 169 -16.26 -49.02 15.37
N GLY A 170 -15.95 -47.89 14.76
CA GLY A 170 -16.48 -46.60 15.25
C GLY A 170 -15.63 -45.40 14.88
N VAL A 171 -15.85 -44.28 15.57
CA VAL A 171 -15.15 -43.02 15.32
C VAL A 171 -14.71 -42.40 16.63
N ALA A 172 -13.47 -41.95 16.70
CA ALA A 172 -12.95 -41.02 17.71
C ALA A 172 -13.03 -39.59 17.16
N LEU A 173 -13.58 -38.65 17.94
CA LEU A 173 -13.80 -37.27 17.55
C LEU A 173 -13.19 -36.33 18.60
N ALA A 174 -12.45 -35.34 18.14
CA ALA A 174 -12.10 -34.12 18.85
C ALA A 174 -12.86 -32.95 18.25
N THR A 175 -13.40 -32.10 19.09
CA THR A 175 -14.05 -30.85 18.67
C THR A 175 -13.19 -29.67 19.06
N VAL A 176 -12.84 -28.81 18.12
CA VAL A 176 -12.12 -27.54 18.33
C VAL A 176 -13.12 -26.41 18.27
N ALA A 177 -13.21 -25.58 19.32
CA ALA A 177 -14.11 -24.43 19.31
C ALA A 177 -13.72 -23.40 18.25
N VAL A 178 -14.66 -22.96 17.43
CA VAL A 178 -14.41 -21.86 16.47
C VAL A 178 -13.97 -20.59 17.19
N ALA A 179 -14.53 -20.32 18.37
CA ALA A 179 -14.17 -19.19 19.23
C ALA A 179 -12.68 -19.17 19.62
N TYR A 180 -12.01 -20.32 19.70
CA TYR A 180 -10.58 -20.41 19.96
C TYR A 180 -9.76 -19.70 18.90
N PHE A 181 -10.02 -19.97 17.63
CA PHE A 181 -9.36 -19.28 16.51
C PHE A 181 -9.78 -17.81 16.42
N GLN A 182 -11.04 -17.49 16.68
CA GLN A 182 -11.50 -16.10 16.68
C GLN A 182 -10.76 -15.26 17.72
N THR A 183 -10.62 -15.75 18.95
CA THR A 183 -9.85 -15.10 20.02
C THR A 183 -8.37 -14.93 19.65
N PHE A 184 -7.81 -15.92 18.98
CA PHE A 184 -6.44 -15.83 18.48
C PHE A 184 -6.31 -14.73 17.41
N PHE A 185 -7.25 -14.66 16.46
CA PHE A 185 -7.25 -13.63 15.41
C PHE A 185 -7.50 -12.22 15.94
N GLU A 186 -8.26 -12.07 17.02
CA GLU A 186 -8.50 -10.77 17.66
C GLU A 186 -7.21 -10.11 18.18
N ARG A 187 -6.19 -10.90 18.51
CA ARG A 187 -4.89 -10.42 18.97
C ARG A 187 -3.97 -9.97 17.83
N MET A 188 -4.36 -10.26 16.59
CA MET A 188 -3.58 -9.87 15.41
C MET A 188 -3.94 -8.47 14.97
N ASP A 189 -2.93 -7.68 14.59
CA ASP A 189 -3.11 -6.30 14.13
C ASP A 189 -3.50 -6.26 12.65
N VAL A 190 -4.79 -6.10 12.40
CA VAL A 190 -5.37 -5.82 11.09
C VAL A 190 -6.34 -4.66 11.21
N ASP A 191 -6.49 -3.87 10.14
CA ASP A 191 -7.42 -2.74 10.10
C ASP A 191 -8.89 -3.18 10.27
N ASP A 192 -9.78 -2.22 10.56
CA ASP A 192 -11.22 -2.48 10.80
C ASP A 192 -11.91 -3.18 9.62
N LYS A 193 -11.41 -2.98 8.39
CA LYS A 193 -11.87 -3.67 7.19
C LYS A 193 -10.99 -4.86 6.81
N GLY A 194 -9.98 -5.17 7.61
CA GLY A 194 -9.12 -6.32 7.43
C GLY A 194 -9.85 -7.64 7.70
N VAL A 195 -9.28 -8.74 7.25
CA VAL A 195 -9.86 -10.07 7.41
C VAL A 195 -8.77 -11.08 7.70
N ILE A 196 -9.07 -12.04 8.58
CA ILE A 196 -8.27 -13.27 8.76
C ILE A 196 -9.24 -14.43 8.74
N PHE A 197 -8.92 -15.49 8.02
CA PHE A 197 -9.77 -16.69 8.01
C PHE A 197 -8.99 -17.98 7.80
N LEU A 198 -9.59 -19.07 8.27
CA LEU A 198 -9.26 -20.44 7.91
C LEU A 198 -10.42 -21.02 7.13
N ALA A 199 -10.13 -21.78 6.08
CA ALA A 199 -11.13 -22.50 5.30
C ALA A 199 -10.60 -23.86 4.90
N LEU A 200 -11.50 -24.82 4.64
CA LEU A 200 -11.15 -26.07 3.99
C LEU A 200 -10.75 -25.85 2.52
N ASN A 201 -10.07 -26.81 1.93
CA ASN A 201 -9.77 -26.80 0.48
C ASN A 201 -11.05 -26.73 -0.39
N SER A 202 -12.17 -27.19 0.15
CA SER A 202 -13.51 -27.06 -0.46
C SER A 202 -14.06 -25.64 -0.45
N GLY A 203 -13.41 -24.71 0.28
CA GLY A 203 -13.84 -23.34 0.46
C GLY A 203 -14.78 -23.10 1.65
N ASP A 204 -15.11 -24.13 2.42
CA ASP A 204 -15.93 -23.99 3.62
C ASP A 204 -15.14 -23.28 4.71
N LEU A 205 -15.67 -22.18 5.24
CA LEU A 205 -15.00 -21.40 6.29
C LEU A 205 -14.97 -22.21 7.60
N LEU A 206 -13.81 -22.20 8.27
CA LEU A 206 -13.61 -22.82 9.60
C LEU A 206 -13.55 -21.78 10.70
N ALA A 207 -12.96 -20.63 10.47
CA ALA A 207 -12.93 -19.51 11.41
C ALA A 207 -12.72 -18.22 10.60
N ARG A 208 -13.22 -17.10 11.09
CA ARG A 208 -13.04 -15.80 10.42
C ARG A 208 -13.12 -14.64 11.43
N ARG A 209 -12.26 -13.63 11.22
CA ARG A 209 -12.35 -12.30 11.82
C ARG A 209 -12.49 -11.27 10.69
N PRO A 210 -13.44 -10.35 10.71
CA PRO A 210 -14.57 -10.29 11.66
C PRO A 210 -15.51 -11.47 11.49
N THR A 211 -16.18 -11.85 12.59
CA THR A 211 -17.13 -12.98 12.62
C THR A 211 -18.30 -12.72 11.69
N LEU A 212 -18.74 -13.75 10.98
CA LEU A 212 -19.93 -13.73 10.13
C LEU A 212 -21.09 -14.47 10.84
N THR A 213 -22.29 -13.89 10.79
CA THR A 213 -23.50 -14.55 11.30
C THR A 213 -23.77 -15.86 10.56
N ALA A 214 -23.44 -15.93 9.28
CA ALA A 214 -23.66 -17.11 8.42
C ALA A 214 -22.35 -17.92 8.19
N LEU A 215 -21.46 -18.00 9.18
CA LEU A 215 -20.14 -18.64 9.02
C LEU A 215 -20.24 -20.10 8.52
N MET A 216 -21.18 -20.89 9.06
CA MET A 216 -21.39 -22.30 8.68
C MET A 216 -21.81 -22.51 7.23
N THR A 217 -22.50 -21.55 6.63
CA THR A 217 -23.06 -21.67 5.27
C THR A 217 -22.25 -20.86 4.25
N THR A 218 -21.23 -20.13 4.70
CA THR A 218 -20.40 -19.32 3.82
C THR A 218 -19.31 -20.17 3.21
N ASN A 219 -19.30 -20.27 1.86
CA ASN A 219 -18.28 -20.94 1.10
C ASN A 219 -17.57 -19.93 0.20
N VAL A 220 -16.24 -19.94 0.23
CA VAL A 220 -15.37 -19.00 -0.51
C VAL A 220 -14.64 -19.64 -1.70
N ALA A 221 -15.03 -20.85 -2.11
CA ALA A 221 -14.42 -21.57 -3.24
C ALA A 221 -14.44 -20.78 -4.56
N LYS A 222 -15.47 -19.92 -4.76
CA LYS A 222 -15.59 -19.06 -5.93
C LYS A 222 -14.71 -17.80 -5.87
N GLY A 223 -14.09 -17.51 -4.71
CA GLY A 223 -13.18 -16.39 -4.54
C GLY A 223 -11.86 -16.64 -5.25
N ASP A 224 -11.21 -15.55 -5.69
CA ASP A 224 -9.97 -15.62 -6.49
C ASP A 224 -8.87 -16.44 -5.82
N ILE A 225 -8.75 -16.43 -4.49
CA ILE A 225 -7.76 -17.25 -3.77
C ILE A 225 -7.90 -18.71 -4.16
N PHE A 226 -9.10 -19.25 -4.10
CA PHE A 226 -9.38 -20.67 -4.39
C PHE A 226 -9.47 -20.99 -5.88
N ALA A 227 -10.10 -20.10 -6.66
CA ALA A 227 -10.37 -20.34 -8.06
C ALA A 227 -9.16 -20.07 -8.95
N ARG A 228 -8.29 -19.10 -8.60
CA ARG A 228 -7.21 -18.63 -9.49
C ARG A 228 -5.80 -18.86 -8.94
N TYR A 229 -5.59 -18.68 -7.64
CA TYR A 229 -4.24 -18.66 -7.07
C TYR A 229 -3.80 -20.02 -6.51
N LEU A 230 -4.62 -20.63 -5.66
CA LEU A 230 -4.31 -21.93 -5.05
C LEU A 230 -4.08 -23.09 -6.03
N PRO A 231 -4.67 -23.13 -7.24
CA PRO A 231 -4.34 -24.16 -8.23
C PRO A 231 -2.91 -24.07 -8.78
N HIS A 232 -2.26 -22.90 -8.65
CA HIS A 232 -0.93 -22.66 -9.20
C HIS A 232 0.16 -22.54 -8.13
N SER A 233 -0.19 -22.17 -6.89
CA SER A 233 0.76 -22.01 -5.81
C SER A 233 0.09 -22.19 -4.45
N ASP A 234 0.74 -22.93 -3.55
CA ASP A 234 0.27 -23.16 -2.18
C ASP A 234 0.34 -21.91 -1.30
N SER A 235 1.06 -20.87 -1.72
CA SER A 235 1.14 -19.61 -0.99
C SER A 235 1.43 -18.43 -1.91
N GLY A 236 0.97 -17.24 -1.54
CA GLY A 236 1.23 -16.03 -2.31
C GLY A 236 0.56 -14.81 -1.74
N THR A 237 0.76 -13.67 -2.42
CA THR A 237 0.07 -12.41 -2.16
C THR A 237 -0.64 -11.93 -3.41
N ALA A 238 -1.79 -11.29 -3.26
CA ALA A 238 -2.55 -10.72 -4.37
C ALA A 238 -3.50 -9.62 -3.90
N VAL A 239 -3.80 -8.68 -4.79
CA VAL A 239 -4.87 -7.71 -4.58
C VAL A 239 -6.17 -8.31 -5.10
N ILE A 240 -7.15 -8.49 -4.22
CA ILE A 240 -8.40 -9.21 -4.50
C ILE A 240 -9.58 -8.46 -3.93
N THR A 241 -10.68 -8.39 -4.68
CA THR A 241 -11.97 -7.97 -4.16
C THR A 241 -12.68 -9.17 -3.56
N SER A 242 -13.02 -9.08 -2.27
CA SER A 242 -13.64 -10.17 -1.52
C SER A 242 -15.05 -10.48 -2.04
N VAL A 243 -15.34 -11.75 -2.30
CA VAL A 243 -16.67 -12.22 -2.69
C VAL A 243 -17.70 -12.17 -1.56
N VAL A 244 -17.24 -12.00 -0.32
CA VAL A 244 -18.08 -12.00 0.88
C VAL A 244 -18.64 -10.60 1.18
N ASP A 245 -17.80 -9.56 1.06
CA ASP A 245 -18.13 -8.19 1.49
C ASP A 245 -17.78 -7.09 0.47
N GLY A 246 -17.26 -7.48 -0.70
CA GLY A 246 -16.91 -6.55 -1.79
C GLY A 246 -15.72 -5.62 -1.52
N VAL A 247 -15.01 -5.80 -0.41
CA VAL A 247 -13.86 -4.94 -0.05
C VAL A 247 -12.62 -5.39 -0.80
N GLU A 248 -11.93 -4.44 -1.42
CA GLU A 248 -10.63 -4.66 -2.06
C GLU A 248 -9.52 -4.69 -1.01
N ARG A 249 -8.74 -5.77 -0.99
CA ARG A 249 -7.67 -6.00 0.00
C ARG A 249 -6.40 -6.53 -0.68
N ILE A 250 -5.28 -6.26 -0.04
CA ILE A 250 -4.03 -6.99 -0.27
C ILE A 250 -4.12 -8.24 0.60
N TYR A 251 -4.27 -9.39 -0.04
CA TYR A 251 -4.32 -10.70 0.62
C TYR A 251 -2.97 -11.39 0.57
N ALA A 252 -2.66 -12.12 1.66
CA ALA A 252 -1.79 -13.28 1.62
C ALA A 252 -2.63 -14.53 1.86
N TYR A 253 -2.20 -15.65 1.31
CA TYR A 253 -2.81 -16.95 1.51
C TYR A 253 -1.73 -18.03 1.59
N ARG A 254 -2.04 -19.12 2.32
CA ARG A 254 -1.16 -20.28 2.44
C ARG A 254 -1.97 -21.54 2.75
N ARG A 255 -1.65 -22.63 2.04
CA ARG A 255 -2.15 -23.95 2.35
C ARG A 255 -1.39 -24.51 3.55
N VAL A 256 -2.11 -25.04 4.54
CA VAL A 256 -1.50 -25.68 5.72
C VAL A 256 -0.92 -27.03 5.29
N SER A 257 0.36 -27.22 5.54
CA SER A 257 1.07 -28.41 5.09
C SER A 257 0.49 -29.69 5.69
N GLY A 258 0.15 -30.65 4.83
CA GLY A 258 -0.41 -31.94 5.22
C GLY A 258 -1.87 -31.91 5.70
N LEU A 259 -2.56 -30.77 5.62
CA LEU A 259 -3.94 -30.60 6.06
C LEU A 259 -4.81 -29.99 4.93
N PRO A 260 -6.11 -30.32 4.88
CA PRO A 260 -7.02 -29.75 3.88
C PRO A 260 -7.47 -28.32 4.25
N ILE A 261 -6.57 -27.51 4.80
CA ILE A 261 -6.85 -26.18 5.34
C ILE A 261 -6.05 -25.11 4.60
N VAL A 262 -6.67 -23.98 4.35
CA VAL A 262 -6.06 -22.77 3.81
C VAL A 262 -6.21 -21.65 4.84
N ALA A 263 -5.11 -21.01 5.18
CA ALA A 263 -5.07 -19.79 5.96
C ALA A 263 -4.96 -18.60 5.02
N ALA A 264 -5.73 -17.54 5.26
CA ALA A 264 -5.63 -16.30 4.52
C ALA A 264 -5.88 -15.10 5.42
N ALA A 265 -5.21 -13.98 5.10
CA ALA A 265 -5.44 -12.69 5.73
C ALA A 265 -5.37 -11.59 4.67
N GLY A 266 -6.09 -10.50 4.90
CA GLY A 266 -6.09 -9.35 4.02
C GLY A 266 -6.23 -8.05 4.77
N VAL A 267 -5.48 -7.02 4.34
CA VAL A 267 -5.62 -5.63 4.81
C VAL A 267 -6.25 -4.81 3.72
N SER A 268 -7.12 -3.86 4.08
CA SER A 268 -7.85 -3.08 3.08
C SER A 268 -6.92 -2.14 2.31
N CYS A 269 -7.09 -2.07 0.99
CA CYS A 269 -6.36 -1.11 0.14
C CYS A 269 -6.58 0.33 0.62
N GLN A 270 -7.76 0.64 1.15
CA GLN A 270 -8.06 1.95 1.70
C GLN A 270 -7.15 2.29 2.89
N TYR A 271 -6.94 1.38 3.82
CA TYR A 271 -6.05 1.55 4.97
C TYR A 271 -4.59 1.72 4.54
N VAL A 272 -4.11 0.83 3.67
CA VAL A 272 -2.73 0.83 3.18
C VAL A 272 -2.39 2.13 2.44
N PHE A 273 -3.31 2.65 1.62
CA PHE A 273 -3.07 3.83 0.80
C PHE A 273 -3.50 5.16 1.44
N ALA A 274 -4.25 5.18 2.55
CA ALA A 274 -4.69 6.41 3.18
C ALA A 274 -3.50 7.35 3.55
N PRO A 275 -2.41 6.88 4.19
CA PRO A 275 -1.26 7.74 4.47
C PRO A 275 -0.51 8.16 3.20
N TRP A 276 -0.49 7.32 2.15
CA TRP A 276 0.12 7.63 0.87
C TRP A 276 -0.65 8.74 0.14
N TRP A 277 -1.98 8.73 0.15
CA TRP A 277 -2.79 9.80 -0.40
C TRP A 277 -2.56 11.12 0.33
N ALA A 278 -2.53 11.10 1.67
CA ALA A 278 -2.24 12.29 2.48
C ALA A 278 -0.86 12.89 2.15
N TYR A 279 0.17 12.02 2.02
CA TYR A 279 1.51 12.43 1.60
C TYR A 279 1.51 13.02 0.18
N THR A 280 0.85 12.36 -0.76
CA THR A 280 0.77 12.77 -2.17
C THR A 280 0.14 14.15 -2.32
N TYR A 281 -1.02 14.39 -1.67
CA TYR A 281 -1.69 15.70 -1.72
C TYR A 281 -0.84 16.81 -1.09
N ARG A 282 -0.17 16.54 0.04
CA ARG A 282 0.74 17.52 0.68
C ARG A 282 1.93 17.84 -0.22
N SER A 283 2.53 16.84 -0.83
CA SER A 283 3.67 17.02 -1.76
C SER A 283 3.26 17.80 -3.00
N MET A 284 2.11 17.49 -3.60
CA MET A 284 1.57 18.21 -4.76
C MET A 284 1.28 19.68 -4.42
N ALA A 285 0.67 19.95 -3.26
CA ALA A 285 0.38 21.30 -2.80
C ALA A 285 1.68 22.12 -2.59
N LEU A 286 2.68 21.52 -1.96
CA LEU A 286 3.97 22.18 -1.71
C LEU A 286 4.70 22.49 -3.01
N ILE A 287 4.75 21.56 -3.96
CA ILE A 287 5.38 21.79 -5.26
C ILE A 287 4.60 22.81 -6.08
N GLY A 288 3.29 22.75 -6.08
CA GLY A 288 2.44 23.76 -6.72
C GLY A 288 2.74 25.17 -6.18
N MET A 289 2.90 25.30 -4.87
CA MET A 289 3.27 26.55 -4.22
C MET A 289 4.69 27.03 -4.64
N ILE A 290 5.66 26.11 -4.69
CA ILE A 290 7.03 26.44 -5.14
C ILE A 290 7.04 26.90 -6.61
N ILE A 291 6.34 26.20 -7.49
CA ILE A 291 6.23 26.56 -8.91
C ILE A 291 5.58 27.94 -9.07
N LEU A 292 4.49 28.20 -8.32
CA LEU A 292 3.82 29.50 -8.33
C LEU A 292 4.74 30.61 -7.86
N ALA A 293 5.49 30.41 -6.78
CA ALA A 293 6.47 31.37 -6.25
C ALA A 293 7.59 31.66 -7.27
N LEU A 294 8.13 30.62 -7.91
CA LEU A 294 9.14 30.75 -8.97
C LEU A 294 8.60 31.51 -10.20
N ALA A 295 7.36 31.24 -10.61
CA ALA A 295 6.70 31.94 -11.70
C ALA A 295 6.49 33.45 -11.37
N LEU A 296 6.02 33.76 -10.15
CA LEU A 296 5.85 35.13 -9.67
C LEU A 296 7.20 35.88 -9.63
N LEU A 297 8.22 35.22 -9.06
CA LEU A 297 9.57 35.78 -9.00
C LEU A 297 10.13 36.05 -10.40
N SER A 298 9.97 35.10 -11.31
CA SER A 298 10.34 35.24 -12.72
C SER A 298 9.66 36.42 -13.40
N MET A 299 8.35 36.61 -13.14
CA MET A 299 7.58 37.74 -13.65
C MET A 299 8.07 39.09 -13.09
N LEU A 300 8.39 39.15 -11.80
CA LEU A 300 8.95 40.35 -11.16
C LEU A 300 10.32 40.70 -11.75
N PHE A 301 11.21 39.72 -11.90
CA PHE A 301 12.52 39.91 -12.54
C PHE A 301 12.40 40.37 -13.99
N TYR A 302 11.47 39.77 -14.73
CA TYR A 302 11.23 40.17 -16.12
C TYR A 302 10.79 41.65 -16.20
N ARG A 303 9.85 42.10 -15.35
CA ARG A 303 9.42 43.50 -15.25
C ARG A 303 10.60 44.42 -14.89
N GLN A 304 11.43 44.03 -13.92
CA GLN A 304 12.56 44.83 -13.51
C GLN A 304 13.61 45.00 -14.64
N ILE A 305 13.87 43.93 -15.39
CA ILE A 305 14.77 43.99 -16.56
C ILE A 305 14.22 44.93 -17.62
N GLN A 306 12.92 44.89 -17.92
CA GLN A 306 12.28 45.79 -18.88
C GLN A 306 12.37 47.24 -18.45
N HIS A 307 12.19 47.56 -17.16
CA HIS A 307 12.37 48.90 -16.61
C HIS A 307 13.82 49.38 -16.75
N LEU A 308 14.80 48.54 -16.48
CA LEU A 308 16.22 48.89 -16.63
C LEU A 308 16.60 49.17 -18.09
N ILE A 309 16.12 48.38 -19.04
CA ILE A 309 16.36 48.60 -20.49
C ILE A 309 15.78 49.96 -20.92
N LYS A 310 14.55 50.26 -20.52
CA LYS A 310 13.93 51.57 -20.86
C LYS A 310 14.69 52.74 -20.26
N ALA A 311 15.10 52.65 -19.01
CA ALA A 311 15.88 53.71 -18.33
C ALA A 311 17.25 53.92 -19.04
N GLU A 312 17.89 52.86 -19.51
CA GLU A 312 19.14 52.95 -20.25
C GLU A 312 18.96 53.61 -21.63
N GLU A 313 17.87 53.25 -22.37
CA GLU A 313 17.49 53.92 -23.62
C GLU A 313 17.18 55.40 -23.43
N GLU A 314 16.42 55.77 -22.39
CA GLU A 314 16.13 57.18 -22.06
C GLU A 314 17.40 57.97 -21.70
N LEU A 315 18.32 57.35 -20.93
CA LEU A 315 19.57 57.95 -20.56
C LEU A 315 20.49 58.19 -21.78
N THR A 316 20.56 57.17 -22.67
CA THR A 316 21.37 57.32 -23.90
C THR A 316 20.80 58.38 -24.85
N SER A 317 19.49 58.47 -25.02
CA SER A 317 18.85 59.49 -25.82
C SER A 317 19.03 60.90 -25.21
N ALA A 318 18.88 61.05 -23.90
CA ALA A 318 19.12 62.33 -23.19
C ALA A 318 20.57 62.78 -23.30
N ARG A 319 21.56 61.87 -23.18
CA ARG A 319 22.96 62.16 -23.39
C ARG A 319 23.23 62.64 -24.84
N ALA A 320 22.70 61.95 -25.84
CA ALA A 320 22.83 62.39 -27.24
C ALA A 320 22.25 63.76 -27.50
N ALA A 321 21.04 64.05 -26.93
CA ALA A 321 20.45 65.38 -27.01
C ALA A 321 21.30 66.48 -26.35
N LEU A 322 21.82 66.20 -25.15
CA LEU A 322 22.73 67.14 -24.45
C LEU A 322 24.01 67.37 -25.21
N GLU A 323 24.56 66.36 -25.88
CA GLU A 323 25.78 66.46 -26.68
C GLU A 323 25.54 67.36 -27.91
N ILE A 324 24.41 67.22 -28.60
CA ILE A 324 24.01 68.12 -29.70
C ILE A 324 23.88 69.57 -29.19
N ILE A 325 23.16 69.83 -28.08
CA ILE A 325 23.02 71.16 -27.53
C ILE A 325 24.39 71.76 -27.13
N ALA A 326 25.29 70.93 -26.59
CA ALA A 326 26.64 71.39 -26.16
C ALA A 326 27.57 71.68 -27.36
N GLN A 327 27.29 71.16 -28.57
CA GLN A 327 28.13 71.31 -29.76
C GLN A 327 27.57 72.26 -30.81
N THR A 328 26.30 72.69 -30.65
CA THR A 328 25.64 73.60 -31.63
C THR A 328 25.40 74.98 -31.05
N ASP A 329 25.37 75.97 -31.89
CA ASP A 329 24.92 77.33 -31.54
C ASP A 329 23.41 77.42 -31.53
N GLY A 330 22.82 78.01 -30.44
CA GLY A 330 21.37 78.01 -30.19
C GLY A 330 20.57 78.84 -31.22
N LEU A 331 21.21 79.73 -31.93
CA LEU A 331 20.52 80.61 -32.92
C LEU A 331 20.60 80.06 -34.35
N THR A 332 21.78 79.62 -34.72
CA THR A 332 22.09 79.21 -36.11
C THR A 332 22.04 77.69 -36.34
N HIS A 333 21.98 76.90 -35.28
CA HIS A 333 22.07 75.47 -35.29
C HIS A 333 23.35 74.90 -35.96
N LEU A 334 24.35 75.76 -36.22
CA LEU A 334 25.66 75.35 -36.67
C LEU A 334 26.55 74.90 -35.50
N ALA A 335 27.67 74.21 -35.82
CA ALA A 335 28.64 73.81 -34.83
C ALA A 335 29.13 75.10 -34.10
N ASN A 336 29.06 75.09 -32.77
CA ASN A 336 29.56 76.21 -31.97
C ASN A 336 31.10 76.26 -31.93
N ARG A 337 31.63 77.37 -31.44
CA ARG A 337 33.09 77.55 -31.35
C ARG A 337 33.82 76.40 -30.66
N ARG A 338 33.20 75.80 -29.58
CA ARG A 338 33.80 74.68 -28.85
C ARG A 338 33.89 73.43 -29.70
N CYS A 339 32.88 73.14 -30.50
CA CYS A 339 32.89 72.03 -31.46
C CYS A 339 33.93 72.26 -32.56
N PHE A 340 34.01 73.48 -33.13
CA PHE A 340 35.04 73.85 -34.10
C PHE A 340 36.46 73.70 -33.55
N ASP A 341 36.76 74.20 -32.31
CA ASP A 341 38.09 74.12 -31.70
C ASP A 341 38.48 72.66 -31.50
N ALA A 342 37.55 71.78 -31.04
CA ALA A 342 37.79 70.34 -30.88
C ALA A 342 38.04 69.64 -32.24
N ALA A 343 37.25 69.92 -33.24
CA ALA A 343 37.44 69.37 -34.62
C ALA A 343 38.77 69.82 -35.23
N LEU A 344 39.13 71.11 -35.06
CA LEU A 344 40.38 71.60 -35.52
C LEU A 344 41.56 70.95 -34.83
N GLN A 345 41.55 70.75 -33.53
CA GLN A 345 42.60 70.01 -32.83
C GLN A 345 42.73 68.58 -33.30
N GLN A 346 41.61 67.89 -33.58
CA GLN A 346 41.62 66.51 -34.08
C GLN A 346 42.19 66.44 -35.50
N GLU A 347 41.78 67.30 -36.40
CA GLU A 347 42.27 67.33 -37.81
C GLU A 347 43.73 67.85 -37.87
N TRP A 348 44.12 68.81 -37.00
CA TRP A 348 45.49 69.21 -36.85
C TRP A 348 46.46 68.05 -36.47
N GLY A 349 46.02 67.27 -35.47
CA GLY A 349 46.74 66.05 -35.07
C GLY A 349 46.81 65.02 -36.18
N ARG A 350 45.72 64.89 -37.01
CA ARG A 350 45.62 64.00 -38.13
C ARG A 350 46.55 64.44 -39.28
N ALA A 351 46.54 65.76 -39.63
CA ALA A 351 47.34 66.33 -40.67
C ALA A 351 48.84 66.25 -40.31
N THR A 352 49.20 66.51 -39.06
CA THR A 352 50.61 66.38 -38.60
C THR A 352 51.13 64.95 -38.74
N ARG A 353 50.31 63.94 -38.42
CA ARG A 353 50.67 62.54 -38.59
C ARG A 353 50.81 62.11 -40.05
N ASN A 354 49.90 62.65 -40.92
CA ASN A 354 49.85 62.27 -42.33
C ASN A 354 50.64 63.19 -43.24
N ASN A 355 51.36 64.16 -42.70
CA ASN A 355 52.08 65.19 -43.43
C ASN A 355 51.25 65.92 -44.50
N SER A 356 50.02 66.21 -44.16
CA SER A 356 49.02 66.88 -45.01
C SER A 356 48.77 68.31 -44.54
N THR A 357 48.27 69.17 -45.44
CA THR A 357 47.90 70.57 -45.13
C THR A 357 46.44 70.72 -44.73
N ILE A 358 46.16 71.65 -43.81
CA ILE A 358 44.78 72.06 -43.43
C ILE A 358 44.60 73.51 -43.93
N ALA A 359 43.42 73.77 -44.57
CA ALA A 359 43.00 75.13 -44.89
C ALA A 359 41.86 75.51 -43.97
N ILE A 360 41.88 76.69 -43.36
CA ILE A 360 40.86 77.25 -42.53
C ILE A 360 40.35 78.52 -43.26
N ILE A 361 38.97 78.57 -43.37
CA ILE A 361 38.27 79.74 -43.91
C ILE A 361 37.57 80.46 -42.80
N LEU A 362 37.90 81.70 -42.53
CA LEU A 362 37.18 82.52 -41.58
C LEU A 362 36.34 83.54 -42.36
N LEU A 363 35.03 83.58 -42.08
CA LEU A 363 34.09 84.47 -42.68
C LEU A 363 33.48 85.37 -41.58
N ASP A 364 33.38 86.67 -41.89
CA ASP A 364 32.68 87.62 -41.04
C ASP A 364 31.66 88.39 -41.87
N ILE A 365 30.55 88.84 -41.26
CA ILE A 365 29.53 89.59 -41.93
C ILE A 365 29.72 91.08 -41.59
N ASP A 366 30.06 91.89 -42.63
CA ASP A 366 30.25 93.29 -42.46
C ASP A 366 28.94 94.00 -41.95
N TRP A 367 29.11 94.83 -40.98
CA TRP A 367 28.04 95.60 -40.36
C TRP A 367 26.96 94.73 -39.66
N PHE A 368 27.18 93.46 -39.33
CA PHE A 368 26.22 92.54 -38.73
C PHE A 368 25.53 93.11 -37.48
N LYS A 369 26.26 93.76 -36.60
CA LYS A 369 25.71 94.41 -35.41
C LYS A 369 24.68 95.49 -35.80
N GLN A 370 24.95 96.36 -36.82
CA GLN A 370 24.00 97.42 -37.22
C GLN A 370 22.75 96.84 -37.88
N TYR A 371 22.90 95.68 -38.57
CA TYR A 371 21.79 94.95 -39.15
C TYR A 371 20.86 94.39 -38.07
N ASN A 372 21.40 93.78 -37.04
CA ASN A 372 20.61 93.25 -35.94
C ASN A 372 19.99 94.33 -35.09
N ASP A 373 20.66 95.46 -34.84
CA ASP A 373 20.10 96.64 -34.10
C ASP A 373 18.90 97.28 -34.87
N ARG A 374 18.87 97.11 -36.21
CA ARG A 374 17.79 97.70 -37.02
C ARG A 374 16.64 96.77 -37.33
N TYR A 375 16.87 95.48 -37.43
CA TYR A 375 15.85 94.54 -37.90
C TYR A 375 15.55 93.46 -36.83
N GLY A 376 16.23 93.51 -35.65
CA GLY A 376 16.11 92.48 -34.61
C GLY A 376 16.98 91.26 -34.87
N HIS A 377 17.15 90.45 -33.79
CA HIS A 377 17.88 89.16 -33.84
C HIS A 377 17.08 88.09 -34.52
#